data_8cac8277dbf2353e79ded190fbb4b8ee
#
_entry.id   8cac8277dbf2353e79ded190fbb4b8ee
#
_cell.length_a   1.000
_cell.length_b   1.000
_cell.length_c   1.000
_cell.angle_alpha   90.00
_cell.angle_beta   90.00
_cell.angle_gamma   90.00
#
_symmetry.space_group_name_H-M   'P 1'
#
loop_
_entity.id
_entity.type
_entity.pdbx_description
1 polymer ?
#
loop_
_entity_poly.entity_id
_entity_poly.type
_entity_poly.pdbx_seq_one_letter_code
_entity_poly.pdbx_strand_id
1 'polypeptide(L)'
;MNGSRVRTLAMSEALLQAESLCTYYGTSQVLFDVSVTIPQRGGVAILGRNGAGKTTLLKTLAGDLLPRRGSVRFDGADMSTSPTERRVRRGLGHVPQEQAIFGRLSVRENLLVGAMANRKGEQRIDEVLALFPQLSERMSQQAGTLSGGERKMLAISRALLGEPKLLMLDEPTEGVWHGLVEEIAERLKQLAGEIALLIVEQHVQLALRVAQYCYVMDRGRIVLEGSSEQIRNDPNLVRLLAP
;
A
#
# COMPACT_ATOMS: atom_id res chain seq x y z
N MET A 1 -20.31 12.55 29.39
CA MET A 1 -18.91 12.18 29.62
C MET A 1 -18.79 10.67 29.50
N ASN A 2 -18.48 10.16 28.34
CA ASN A 2 -18.09 8.77 28.15
C ASN A 2 -17.07 8.77 27.03
N GLY A 3 -15.80 8.87 27.42
CA GLY A 3 -14.66 8.77 26.50
C GLY A 3 -14.51 7.32 26.06
N SER A 4 -15.02 7.02 24.90
CA SER A 4 -14.73 5.78 24.18
C SER A 4 -13.22 5.76 23.89
N ARG A 5 -12.45 5.05 24.70
CA ARG A 5 -11.07 4.68 24.41
C ARG A 5 -11.09 3.79 23.16
N VAL A 6 -10.90 4.40 22.00
CA VAL A 6 -10.49 3.69 20.81
C VAL A 6 -9.21 2.93 21.21
N ARG A 7 -9.20 1.61 21.04
CA ARG A 7 -7.98 0.81 21.21
C ARG A 7 -6.99 1.28 20.17
N THR A 8 -6.15 2.22 20.56
CA THR A 8 -4.91 2.53 19.84
C THR A 8 -4.18 1.20 19.71
N LEU A 9 -3.86 0.79 18.49
CA LEU A 9 -3.01 -0.38 18.22
C LEU A 9 -1.80 -0.25 19.14
N ALA A 10 -1.57 -1.25 20.01
CA ALA A 10 -0.53 -1.17 21.01
C ALA A 10 0.80 -0.90 20.31
N MET A 11 1.48 0.17 20.68
CA MET A 11 2.73 0.63 20.05
C MET A 11 3.83 -0.44 20.02
N SER A 12 3.75 -1.46 20.90
CA SER A 12 4.69 -2.59 20.98
C SER A 12 4.53 -3.64 19.86
N GLU A 13 3.42 -3.63 19.11
CA GLU A 13 3.11 -4.64 18.08
C GLU A 13 3.07 -4.05 16.65
N ALA A 14 3.42 -2.79 16.49
CA ALA A 14 3.41 -2.15 15.18
C ALA A 14 4.60 -2.59 14.32
N LEU A 15 4.33 -2.97 13.07
CA LEU A 15 5.36 -3.23 12.06
C LEU A 15 5.94 -1.92 11.53
N LEU A 16 5.09 -0.93 11.26
CA LEU A 16 5.50 0.41 10.85
C LEU A 16 4.83 1.46 11.73
N GLN A 17 5.62 2.42 12.20
CA GLN A 17 5.17 3.61 12.91
C GLN A 17 5.75 4.84 12.23
N ALA A 18 4.88 5.76 11.87
CA ALA A 18 5.27 7.08 11.40
C ALA A 18 4.67 8.11 12.34
N GLU A 19 5.50 9.02 12.83
CA GLU A 19 5.10 10.01 13.84
C GLU A 19 5.43 11.42 13.36
N SER A 20 4.42 12.29 13.37
CA SER A 20 4.52 13.72 13.11
C SER A 20 5.26 14.08 11.82
N LEU A 21 5.00 13.34 10.74
CA LEU A 21 5.67 13.53 9.46
C LEU A 21 5.35 14.89 8.84
N CYS A 22 6.40 15.66 8.54
CA CYS A 22 6.34 16.86 7.72
C CYS A 22 7.23 16.66 6.49
N THR A 23 6.62 16.51 5.31
CA THR A 23 7.31 16.18 4.05
C THR A 23 7.09 17.27 3.03
N TYR A 24 8.12 17.53 2.21
CA TYR A 24 8.17 18.65 1.28
C TYR A 24 8.65 18.19 -0.11
N TYR A 25 8.17 18.87 -1.15
CA TYR A 25 8.79 18.93 -2.47
C TYR A 25 9.47 20.30 -2.61
N GLY A 26 10.79 20.32 -2.58
CA GLY A 26 11.53 21.59 -2.53
C GLY A 26 11.14 22.43 -1.30
N THR A 27 10.53 23.59 -1.51
CA THR A 27 10.02 24.47 -0.43
C THR A 27 8.55 24.22 -0.08
N SER A 28 7.81 23.50 -0.92
CA SER A 28 6.36 23.29 -0.75
C SER A 28 6.10 22.14 0.21
N GLN A 29 5.47 22.42 1.34
CA GLN A 29 5.04 21.39 2.29
C GLN A 29 3.78 20.69 1.78
N VAL A 30 3.77 19.35 1.85
CA VAL A 30 2.64 18.50 1.45
C VAL A 30 2.08 17.70 2.62
N LEU A 31 2.93 17.20 3.51
CA LEU A 31 2.46 16.53 4.72
C LEU A 31 2.66 17.43 5.94
N PHE A 32 1.61 17.53 6.75
CA PHE A 32 1.55 18.41 7.92
C PHE A 32 1.24 17.59 9.17
N ASP A 33 2.27 17.15 9.88
CA ASP A 33 2.14 16.45 11.16
C ASP A 33 1.34 15.14 11.04
N VAL A 34 1.68 14.31 10.03
CA VAL A 34 0.98 13.06 9.73
C VAL A 34 1.56 11.93 10.58
N SER A 35 0.68 11.23 11.31
CA SER A 35 1.04 10.03 12.06
C SER A 35 0.18 8.85 11.61
N VAL A 36 0.81 7.70 11.36
CA VAL A 36 0.13 6.45 10.99
C VAL A 36 0.84 5.25 11.61
N THR A 37 0.06 4.25 11.97
CA THR A 37 0.56 2.98 12.54
C THR A 37 0.03 1.80 11.74
N ILE A 38 0.90 0.86 11.41
CA ILE A 38 0.56 -0.35 10.65
C ILE A 38 0.94 -1.55 11.50
N PRO A 39 0.00 -2.48 11.77
CA PRO A 39 0.24 -3.67 12.58
C PRO A 39 1.12 -4.69 11.83
N GLN A 40 1.58 -5.73 12.54
CA GLN A 40 2.37 -6.85 11.98
C GLN A 40 1.62 -7.62 10.88
N ARG A 41 0.28 -7.64 10.94
CA ARG A 41 -0.61 -8.28 9.97
C ARG A 41 -1.90 -7.47 9.88
N GLY A 42 -2.59 -7.62 8.77
CA GLY A 42 -3.86 -6.93 8.52
C GLY A 42 -3.75 -5.83 7.49
N GLY A 43 -4.89 -5.37 7.02
CA GLY A 43 -5.00 -4.26 6.08
C GLY A 43 -5.22 -2.93 6.80
N VAL A 44 -4.48 -1.92 6.40
CA VAL A 44 -4.70 -0.51 6.74
C VAL A 44 -4.97 0.25 5.45
N ALA A 45 -5.95 1.14 5.44
CA ALA A 45 -6.24 1.97 4.28
C ALA A 45 -5.99 3.45 4.58
N ILE A 46 -5.45 4.14 3.59
CA ILE A 46 -5.40 5.61 3.54
C ILE A 46 -6.41 6.06 2.49
N LEU A 47 -7.49 6.68 2.93
CA LEU A 47 -8.53 7.25 2.10
C LEU A 47 -8.32 8.75 1.92
N GLY A 48 -8.78 9.31 0.83
CA GLY A 48 -8.71 10.76 0.57
C GLY A 48 -8.85 11.09 -0.89
N ARG A 49 -9.20 12.33 -1.16
CA ARG A 49 -9.33 12.86 -2.53
C ARG A 49 -7.99 12.90 -3.25
N ASN A 50 -8.05 13.10 -4.59
CA ASN A 50 -6.83 13.41 -5.35
C ASN A 50 -6.21 14.70 -4.82
N GLY A 51 -4.88 14.70 -4.67
CA GLY A 51 -4.14 15.82 -4.08
C GLY A 51 -4.17 15.88 -2.54
N ALA A 52 -4.83 14.95 -1.83
CA ALA A 52 -4.85 14.93 -0.36
C ALA A 52 -3.48 14.63 0.28
N GLY A 53 -2.48 14.15 -0.49
CA GLY A 53 -1.15 13.82 0.00
C GLY A 53 -0.87 12.32 0.16
N LYS A 54 -1.79 11.45 -0.26
CA LYS A 54 -1.69 9.98 -0.11
C LYS A 54 -0.41 9.39 -0.70
N THR A 55 -0.15 9.64 -1.99
CA THR A 55 1.08 9.18 -2.68
C THR A 55 2.34 9.78 -2.04
N THR A 56 2.28 11.02 -1.54
CA THR A 56 3.40 11.63 -0.81
C THR A 56 3.67 10.90 0.50
N LEU A 57 2.62 10.48 1.21
CA LEU A 57 2.77 9.66 2.41
C LEU A 57 3.44 8.32 2.06
N LEU A 58 2.94 7.59 1.03
CA LEU A 58 3.58 6.34 0.59
C LEU A 58 5.05 6.54 0.20
N LYS A 59 5.39 7.57 -0.59
CA LYS A 59 6.78 7.89 -0.94
C LYS A 59 7.64 8.19 0.28
N THR A 60 7.06 8.85 1.30
CA THR A 60 7.77 9.13 2.55
C THR A 60 8.01 7.83 3.34
N LEU A 61 7.02 6.95 3.42
CA LEU A 61 7.15 5.64 4.06
C LEU A 61 8.08 4.70 3.28
N ALA A 62 8.10 4.78 1.96
CA ALA A 62 9.01 4.01 1.10
C ALA A 62 10.48 4.50 1.17
N GLY A 63 10.71 5.76 1.53
CA GLY A 63 12.05 6.37 1.56
C GLY A 63 12.46 7.07 0.27
N ASP A 64 11.54 7.24 -0.68
CA ASP A 64 11.73 8.02 -1.91
C ASP A 64 11.75 9.53 -1.60
N LEU A 65 11.02 9.93 -0.56
CA LEU A 65 11.04 11.26 0.04
C LEU A 65 11.40 11.14 1.52
N LEU A 66 12.36 11.91 1.97
CA LEU A 66 12.69 11.95 3.39
C LEU A 66 11.90 13.06 4.10
N PRO A 67 11.31 12.80 5.26
CA PRO A 67 10.61 13.83 6.02
C PRO A 67 11.62 14.84 6.57
N ARG A 68 11.26 16.13 6.60
CA ARG A 68 12.07 17.16 7.29
C ARG A 68 11.89 17.15 8.80
N ARG A 69 10.74 16.66 9.26
CA ARG A 69 10.41 16.46 10.67
C ARG A 69 9.58 15.19 10.82
N GLY A 70 9.62 14.64 12.01
CA GLY A 70 8.97 13.37 12.34
C GLY A 70 9.90 12.19 12.18
N SER A 71 9.39 11.01 12.44
CA SER A 71 10.15 9.76 12.42
C SER A 71 9.38 8.65 11.69
N VAL A 72 10.12 7.70 11.11
CA VAL A 72 9.60 6.46 10.55
C VAL A 72 10.36 5.29 11.17
N ARG A 73 9.67 4.45 11.89
CA ARG A 73 10.20 3.18 12.42
C ARG A 73 9.59 2.03 11.63
N PHE A 74 10.41 1.09 11.20
CA PHE A 74 9.96 -0.09 10.49
C PHE A 74 10.67 -1.33 11.04
N ASP A 75 9.88 -2.34 11.44
CA ASP A 75 10.37 -3.58 12.02
C ASP A 75 11.37 -3.33 13.17
N GLY A 76 10.98 -2.45 14.09
CA GLY A 76 11.76 -2.04 15.27
C GLY A 76 12.95 -1.10 15.03
N ALA A 77 13.32 -0.81 13.76
CA ALA A 77 14.45 0.06 13.43
C ALA A 77 13.99 1.46 12.98
N ASP A 78 14.77 2.47 13.35
CA ASP A 78 14.60 3.82 12.82
C ASP A 78 15.04 3.86 11.34
N MET A 79 14.10 4.26 10.48
CA MET A 79 14.25 4.40 9.04
C MET A 79 14.06 5.84 8.55
N SER A 80 13.98 6.82 9.44
CA SER A 80 13.61 8.21 9.13
C SER A 80 14.49 8.83 8.03
N THR A 81 15.78 8.50 8.01
CA THR A 81 16.75 8.98 7.01
C THR A 81 17.23 7.88 6.05
N SER A 82 16.64 6.69 6.13
CA SER A 82 17.06 5.55 5.31
C SER A 82 16.46 5.62 3.91
N PRO A 83 17.26 5.40 2.86
CA PRO A 83 16.77 5.34 1.49
C PRO A 83 15.94 4.08 1.24
N THR A 84 15.20 4.07 0.11
CA THR A 84 14.29 3.00 -0.30
C THR A 84 14.94 1.62 -0.29
N GLU A 85 16.17 1.47 -0.83
CA GLU A 85 16.83 0.16 -0.94
C GLU A 85 17.03 -0.49 0.44
N ARG A 86 17.30 0.31 1.47
CA ARG A 86 17.48 -0.20 2.84
C ARG A 86 16.16 -0.67 3.43
N ARG A 87 15.06 0.05 3.14
CA ARG A 87 13.71 -0.34 3.60
C ARG A 87 13.22 -1.60 2.88
N VAL A 88 13.47 -1.72 1.57
CA VAL A 88 13.15 -2.91 0.77
C VAL A 88 13.90 -4.13 1.30
N ARG A 89 15.21 -4.04 1.57
CA ARG A 89 15.99 -5.14 2.17
C ARG A 89 15.49 -5.57 3.54
N ARG A 90 14.74 -4.73 4.21
CA ARG A 90 14.13 -5.03 5.51
C ARG A 90 12.73 -5.65 5.39
N GLY A 91 12.20 -5.75 4.17
CA GLY A 91 10.91 -6.37 3.87
C GLY A 91 9.79 -5.39 3.57
N LEU A 92 10.10 -4.16 3.12
CA LEU A 92 9.09 -3.24 2.62
C LEU A 92 8.92 -3.46 1.12
N GLY A 93 7.69 -3.83 0.69
CA GLY A 93 7.29 -3.89 -0.71
C GLY A 93 6.47 -2.65 -1.08
N HIS A 94 6.66 -2.11 -2.27
CA HIS A 94 5.90 -0.97 -2.77
C HIS A 94 5.49 -1.19 -4.22
N VAL A 95 4.21 -1.05 -4.49
CA VAL A 95 3.61 -1.04 -5.84
C VAL A 95 3.09 0.36 -6.09
N PRO A 96 3.79 1.18 -6.89
CA PRO A 96 3.36 2.54 -7.20
C PRO A 96 2.16 2.55 -8.15
N GLN A 97 1.46 3.67 -8.20
CA GLN A 97 0.30 3.89 -9.07
C GLN A 97 0.66 3.70 -10.55
N GLU A 98 1.79 4.28 -10.98
CA GLU A 98 2.30 4.22 -12.35
C GLU A 98 3.64 3.49 -12.44
N GLN A 99 4.02 3.07 -13.65
CA GLN A 99 5.32 2.43 -13.95
C GLN A 99 5.63 1.21 -13.06
N ALA A 100 4.60 0.55 -12.56
CA ALA A 100 4.73 -0.57 -11.65
C ALA A 100 5.28 -1.86 -12.30
N ILE A 101 5.43 -1.91 -13.63
CA ILE A 101 5.95 -3.05 -14.39
C ILE A 101 6.98 -2.64 -15.43
N PHE A 102 7.79 -3.57 -15.88
CA PHE A 102 8.69 -3.40 -17.03
C PHE A 102 7.98 -3.76 -18.31
N GLY A 103 7.35 -2.80 -18.98
CA GLY A 103 6.46 -3.02 -20.13
C GLY A 103 7.12 -3.67 -21.34
N ARG A 104 8.45 -3.56 -21.50
CA ARG A 104 9.21 -4.20 -22.59
C ARG A 104 9.58 -5.65 -22.31
N LEU A 105 9.53 -6.07 -21.06
CA LEU A 105 9.75 -7.45 -20.65
C LEU A 105 8.44 -8.26 -20.74
N SER A 106 8.56 -9.57 -20.89
CA SER A 106 7.43 -10.49 -20.77
C SER A 106 6.91 -10.55 -19.34
N VAL A 107 5.73 -11.15 -19.15
CA VAL A 107 5.18 -11.45 -17.81
C VAL A 107 6.18 -12.26 -17.00
N ARG A 108 6.72 -13.35 -17.58
CA ARG A 108 7.71 -14.20 -16.92
C ARG A 108 8.95 -13.44 -16.50
N GLU A 109 9.51 -12.61 -17.36
CA GLU A 109 10.70 -11.81 -17.05
C GLU A 109 10.42 -10.78 -15.92
N ASN A 110 9.24 -10.15 -15.91
CA ASN A 110 8.83 -9.28 -14.80
C ASN A 110 8.81 -10.04 -13.46
N LEU A 111 8.26 -11.25 -13.43
CA LEU A 111 8.23 -12.11 -12.24
C LEU A 111 9.65 -12.50 -11.82
N LEU A 112 10.51 -12.90 -12.77
CA LEU A 112 11.91 -13.23 -12.48
C LEU A 112 12.67 -12.04 -11.85
N VAL A 113 12.45 -10.81 -12.35
CA VAL A 113 13.03 -9.61 -11.71
C VAL A 113 12.57 -9.47 -10.26
N GLY A 114 11.28 -9.71 -9.98
CA GLY A 114 10.77 -9.73 -8.60
C GLY A 114 11.43 -10.81 -7.74
N ALA A 115 11.60 -12.00 -8.32
CA ALA A 115 12.21 -13.16 -7.68
C ALA A 115 13.69 -12.94 -7.30
N MET A 116 14.41 -12.08 -8.03
CA MET A 116 15.82 -11.75 -7.71
C MET A 116 16.00 -11.11 -6.33
N ALA A 117 14.95 -10.53 -5.77
CA ALA A 117 14.99 -9.93 -4.43
C ALA A 117 15.13 -10.97 -3.31
N ASN A 118 14.84 -12.25 -3.60
CA ASN A 118 14.89 -13.36 -2.63
C ASN A 118 15.54 -14.58 -3.25
N ARG A 119 16.41 -15.30 -2.49
CA ARG A 119 17.09 -16.52 -2.95
C ARG A 119 16.14 -17.64 -3.40
N LYS A 120 14.93 -17.70 -2.85
CA LYS A 120 13.88 -18.67 -3.19
C LYS A 120 12.79 -18.12 -4.08
N GLY A 121 12.93 -16.88 -4.56
CA GLY A 121 11.87 -16.17 -5.26
C GLY A 121 11.38 -16.89 -6.52
N GLU A 122 12.28 -17.49 -7.30
CA GLU A 122 11.91 -18.21 -8.52
C GLU A 122 11.05 -19.45 -8.22
N GLN A 123 11.33 -20.17 -7.13
CA GLN A 123 10.57 -21.36 -6.70
C GLN A 123 9.14 -21.01 -6.25
N ARG A 124 8.88 -19.74 -5.95
CA ARG A 124 7.58 -19.24 -5.48
C ARG A 124 6.72 -18.63 -6.59
N ILE A 125 7.21 -18.61 -7.84
CA ILE A 125 6.45 -18.02 -8.95
C ILE A 125 5.08 -18.70 -9.07
N ASP A 126 5.00 -20.03 -9.00
CA ASP A 126 3.75 -20.77 -9.12
C ASP A 126 2.80 -20.47 -7.94
N GLU A 127 3.34 -20.34 -6.71
CA GLU A 127 2.57 -19.96 -5.53
C GLU A 127 1.95 -18.55 -5.70
N VAL A 128 2.74 -17.60 -6.18
CA VAL A 128 2.27 -16.23 -6.41
C VAL A 128 1.28 -16.17 -7.59
N LEU A 129 1.49 -16.95 -8.63
CA LEU A 129 0.55 -17.07 -9.78
C LEU A 129 -0.79 -17.68 -9.36
N ALA A 130 -0.85 -18.49 -8.30
CA ALA A 130 -2.11 -19.01 -7.78
C ALA A 130 -3.04 -17.88 -7.26
N LEU A 131 -2.51 -16.72 -6.92
CA LEU A 131 -3.32 -15.55 -6.57
C LEU A 131 -3.98 -14.92 -7.80
N PHE A 132 -3.31 -14.96 -8.96
CA PHE A 132 -3.77 -14.36 -10.21
C PHE A 132 -3.54 -15.34 -11.38
N PRO A 133 -4.36 -16.41 -11.50
CA PRO A 133 -4.15 -17.48 -12.49
C PRO A 133 -4.13 -17.00 -13.95
N GLN A 134 -4.80 -15.90 -14.25
CA GLN A 134 -4.83 -15.30 -15.60
C GLN A 134 -3.43 -14.95 -16.13
N LEU A 135 -2.47 -14.67 -15.25
CA LEU A 135 -1.09 -14.38 -15.63
C LEU A 135 -0.35 -15.64 -16.13
N SER A 136 -0.74 -16.82 -15.65
CA SER A 136 -0.10 -18.08 -16.07
C SER A 136 -0.27 -18.36 -17.55
N GLU A 137 -1.40 -17.97 -18.14
CA GLU A 137 -1.68 -18.14 -19.58
C GLU A 137 -0.93 -17.13 -20.45
N ARG A 138 -0.33 -16.11 -19.83
CA ARG A 138 0.28 -14.96 -20.52
C ARG A 138 1.79 -14.84 -20.28
N MET A 139 2.44 -15.88 -19.77
CA MET A 139 3.83 -15.84 -19.34
C MET A 139 4.82 -15.34 -20.41
N SER A 140 4.59 -15.66 -21.67
CA SER A 140 5.41 -15.21 -22.81
C SER A 140 4.97 -13.87 -23.39
N GLN A 141 3.81 -13.32 -22.96
CA GLN A 141 3.28 -12.07 -23.46
C GLN A 141 4.08 -10.88 -22.95
N GLN A 142 4.32 -9.88 -23.80
CA GLN A 142 4.96 -8.62 -23.41
C GLN A 142 4.05 -7.86 -22.42
N ALA A 143 4.56 -7.52 -21.24
CA ALA A 143 3.78 -6.96 -20.14
C ALA A 143 3.11 -5.62 -20.49
N GLY A 144 3.71 -4.82 -21.37
CA GLY A 144 3.12 -3.56 -21.86
C GLY A 144 1.83 -3.73 -22.65
N THR A 145 1.54 -4.94 -23.18
CA THR A 145 0.31 -5.25 -23.94
C THR A 145 -0.82 -5.79 -23.09
N LEU A 146 -0.59 -6.02 -21.80
CA LEU A 146 -1.60 -6.42 -20.84
C LEU A 146 -2.65 -5.32 -20.62
N SER A 147 -3.86 -5.71 -20.25
CA SER A 147 -4.89 -4.77 -19.75
C SER A 147 -4.44 -4.06 -18.48
N GLY A 148 -5.11 -2.96 -18.12
CA GLY A 148 -4.81 -2.20 -16.89
C GLY A 148 -4.83 -3.09 -15.64
N GLY A 149 -5.85 -3.94 -15.50
CA GLY A 149 -5.99 -4.85 -14.36
C GLY A 149 -4.91 -5.94 -14.33
N GLU A 150 -4.60 -6.57 -15.48
CA GLU A 150 -3.53 -7.57 -15.57
C GLU A 150 -2.16 -6.96 -15.23
N ARG A 151 -1.90 -5.70 -15.62
CA ARG A 151 -0.69 -4.99 -15.20
C ARG A 151 -0.62 -4.78 -13.70
N LYS A 152 -1.75 -4.42 -13.05
CA LYS A 152 -1.82 -4.29 -11.58
C LYS A 152 -1.58 -5.65 -10.89
N MET A 153 -2.19 -6.73 -11.38
CA MET A 153 -1.94 -8.08 -10.88
C MET A 153 -0.46 -8.48 -11.01
N LEU A 154 0.15 -8.22 -12.16
CA LEU A 154 1.58 -8.50 -12.39
C LEU A 154 2.47 -7.69 -11.44
N ALA A 155 2.15 -6.42 -11.22
CA ALA A 155 2.91 -5.57 -10.30
C ALA A 155 2.83 -6.07 -8.85
N ILE A 156 1.65 -6.48 -8.39
CA ILE A 156 1.43 -7.08 -7.07
C ILE A 156 2.20 -8.40 -6.97
N SER A 157 2.04 -9.29 -7.96
CA SER A 157 2.74 -10.59 -8.01
C SER A 157 4.26 -10.41 -7.92
N ARG A 158 4.81 -9.47 -8.69
CA ARG A 158 6.24 -9.15 -8.67
C ARG A 158 6.72 -8.68 -7.30
N ALA A 159 5.94 -7.84 -6.62
CA ALA A 159 6.29 -7.35 -5.29
C ALA A 159 6.24 -8.46 -4.22
N LEU A 160 5.29 -9.40 -4.34
CA LEU A 160 5.14 -10.54 -3.42
C LEU A 160 6.31 -11.53 -3.49
N LEU A 161 6.95 -11.68 -4.66
CA LEU A 161 8.13 -12.53 -4.82
C LEU A 161 9.32 -12.08 -3.96
N GLY A 162 9.35 -10.80 -3.55
CA GLY A 162 10.32 -10.27 -2.60
C GLY A 162 10.05 -10.64 -1.13
N GLU A 163 8.98 -11.38 -0.82
CA GLU A 163 8.54 -11.74 0.55
C GLU A 163 8.43 -10.52 1.49
N PRO A 164 7.62 -9.52 1.11
CA PRO A 164 7.52 -8.33 1.94
C PRO A 164 6.81 -8.64 3.28
N LYS A 165 7.30 -8.05 4.37
CA LYS A 165 6.60 -7.99 5.65
C LYS A 165 5.43 -6.98 5.59
N LEU A 166 5.64 -5.89 4.86
CA LEU A 166 4.66 -4.84 4.56
C LEU A 166 4.60 -4.63 3.05
N LEU A 167 3.43 -4.80 2.45
CA LEU A 167 3.17 -4.44 1.06
C LEU A 167 2.35 -3.16 1.02
N MET A 168 2.89 -2.12 0.40
CA MET A 168 2.23 -0.84 0.17
C MET A 168 1.76 -0.76 -1.28
N LEU A 169 0.48 -0.40 -1.48
CA LEU A 169 -0.18 -0.33 -2.78
C LEU A 169 -0.77 1.07 -2.99
N ASP A 170 -0.37 1.74 -4.07
CA ASP A 170 -0.88 3.05 -4.45
C ASP A 170 -1.93 2.89 -5.56
N GLU A 171 -3.20 3.08 -5.20
CA GLU A 171 -4.38 2.99 -6.07
C GLU A 171 -4.40 1.71 -6.93
N PRO A 172 -4.39 0.50 -6.29
CA PRO A 172 -4.25 -0.78 -6.99
C PRO A 172 -5.40 -1.10 -7.95
N THR A 173 -6.52 -0.37 -7.87
CA THR A 173 -7.69 -0.61 -8.73
C THR A 173 -8.02 0.54 -9.66
N GLU A 174 -7.21 1.61 -9.68
CA GLU A 174 -7.42 2.70 -10.62
C GLU A 174 -7.28 2.24 -12.07
N GLY A 175 -8.26 2.61 -12.91
CA GLY A 175 -8.29 2.23 -14.33
C GLY A 175 -8.57 0.76 -14.59
N VAL A 176 -9.00 0.02 -13.58
CA VAL A 176 -9.37 -1.40 -13.68
C VAL A 176 -10.87 -1.54 -13.93
N TRP A 177 -11.26 -2.45 -14.84
CA TRP A 177 -12.66 -2.77 -15.08
C TRP A 177 -13.35 -3.32 -13.82
N HIS A 178 -14.59 -2.91 -13.57
CA HIS A 178 -15.31 -3.15 -12.31
C HIS A 178 -15.33 -4.62 -11.86
N GLY A 179 -15.53 -5.56 -12.77
CA GLY A 179 -15.52 -6.99 -12.42
C GLY A 179 -14.19 -7.49 -11.87
N LEU A 180 -13.08 -6.92 -12.33
CA LEU A 180 -11.73 -7.27 -11.88
C LEU A 180 -11.35 -6.57 -10.57
N VAL A 181 -11.97 -5.42 -10.27
CA VAL A 181 -11.79 -4.70 -8.99
C VAL A 181 -12.18 -5.59 -7.82
N GLU A 182 -13.31 -6.32 -7.95
CA GLU A 182 -13.81 -7.23 -6.91
C GLU A 182 -12.84 -8.41 -6.68
N GLU A 183 -12.27 -8.96 -7.76
CA GLU A 183 -11.28 -10.03 -7.65
C GLU A 183 -10.00 -9.54 -6.96
N ILE A 184 -9.45 -8.40 -7.36
CA ILE A 184 -8.27 -7.80 -6.72
C ILE A 184 -8.55 -7.55 -5.23
N ALA A 185 -9.71 -7.00 -4.89
CA ALA A 185 -10.09 -6.75 -3.50
C ALA A 185 -10.11 -8.03 -2.66
N GLU A 186 -10.67 -9.12 -3.19
CA GLU A 186 -10.73 -10.39 -2.48
C GLU A 186 -9.33 -10.99 -2.27
N ARG A 187 -8.45 -10.91 -3.29
CA ARG A 187 -7.06 -11.34 -3.16
C ARG A 187 -6.27 -10.51 -2.15
N LEU A 188 -6.45 -9.19 -2.17
CA LEU A 188 -5.82 -8.31 -1.18
C LEU A 188 -6.32 -8.58 0.24
N LYS A 189 -7.61 -8.89 0.40
CA LYS A 189 -8.18 -9.29 1.69
C LYS A 189 -7.59 -10.59 2.22
N GLN A 190 -7.38 -11.59 1.34
CA GLN A 190 -6.69 -12.84 1.70
C GLN A 190 -5.25 -12.55 2.15
N LEU A 191 -4.50 -11.77 1.35
CA LEU A 191 -3.13 -11.36 1.68
C LEU A 191 -3.02 -10.62 3.01
N ALA A 192 -4.01 -9.78 3.37
CA ALA A 192 -4.05 -9.09 4.65
C ALA A 192 -4.13 -10.04 5.86
N GLY A 193 -4.60 -11.28 5.67
CA GLY A 193 -4.55 -12.34 6.68
C GLY A 193 -3.13 -12.87 6.95
N GLU A 194 -2.23 -12.70 6.00
CA GLU A 194 -0.88 -13.29 6.01
C GLU A 194 0.22 -12.27 6.30
N ILE A 195 0.14 -11.10 5.67
CA ILE A 195 1.12 -10.01 5.78
C ILE A 195 0.46 -8.68 6.13
N ALA A 196 1.25 -7.68 6.50
CA ALA A 196 0.75 -6.32 6.63
C ALA A 196 0.52 -5.69 5.24
N LEU A 197 -0.65 -5.07 5.06
CA LEU A 197 -0.98 -4.30 3.87
C LEU A 197 -1.24 -2.84 4.22
N LEU A 198 -0.70 -1.92 3.42
CA LEU A 198 -1.11 -0.54 3.39
C LEU A 198 -1.65 -0.22 1.99
N ILE A 199 -2.93 0.08 1.90
CA ILE A 199 -3.57 0.47 0.64
C ILE A 199 -3.90 1.95 0.67
N VAL A 200 -3.51 2.64 -0.39
CA VAL A 200 -3.98 3.99 -0.66
C VAL A 200 -5.06 3.88 -1.74
N GLU A 201 -6.25 4.39 -1.45
CA GLU A 201 -7.38 4.26 -2.36
C GLU A 201 -8.29 5.49 -2.33
N GLN A 202 -8.92 5.73 -3.47
CA GLN A 202 -10.03 6.66 -3.60
C GLN A 202 -11.37 5.91 -3.53
N HIS A 203 -11.39 4.64 -3.92
CA HIS A 203 -12.56 3.77 -3.84
C HIS A 203 -12.81 3.29 -2.41
N VAL A 204 -13.68 4.02 -1.69
CA VAL A 204 -14.00 3.77 -0.28
C VAL A 204 -14.45 2.34 -0.01
N GLN A 205 -15.38 1.83 -0.84
CA GLN A 205 -15.97 0.50 -0.64
C GLN A 205 -14.90 -0.60 -0.70
N LEU A 206 -13.95 -0.49 -1.62
CA LEU A 206 -12.84 -1.42 -1.74
C LEU A 206 -11.93 -1.33 -0.51
N ALA A 207 -11.51 -0.13 -0.15
CA ALA A 207 -10.63 0.09 1.00
C ALA A 207 -11.23 -0.49 2.28
N LEU A 208 -12.52 -0.21 2.55
CA LEU A 208 -13.25 -0.71 3.71
C LEU A 208 -13.50 -2.23 3.69
N ARG A 209 -13.38 -2.89 2.53
CA ARG A 209 -13.49 -4.35 2.40
C ARG A 209 -12.18 -5.05 2.72
N VAL A 210 -11.05 -4.46 2.35
CA VAL A 210 -9.72 -5.04 2.53
C VAL A 210 -9.12 -4.68 3.88
N ALA A 211 -9.30 -3.45 4.34
CA ALA A 211 -8.67 -2.94 5.55
C ALA A 211 -9.53 -3.15 6.80
N GLN A 212 -8.89 -3.36 7.94
CA GLN A 212 -9.52 -3.37 9.26
C GLN A 212 -9.49 -1.99 9.92
N TYR A 213 -8.52 -1.15 9.54
CA TYR A 213 -8.35 0.22 10.06
C TYR A 213 -8.12 1.19 8.93
N CYS A 214 -8.67 2.39 9.04
CA CYS A 214 -8.59 3.41 8.00
C CYS A 214 -8.19 4.75 8.57
N TYR A 215 -7.36 5.46 7.81
CA TYR A 215 -7.07 6.87 7.98
C TYR A 215 -7.67 7.63 6.80
N VAL A 216 -8.30 8.77 7.06
CA VAL A 216 -8.79 9.68 6.02
C VAL A 216 -7.91 10.90 5.98
N MET A 217 -7.34 11.17 4.81
CA MET A 217 -6.47 12.32 4.56
C MET A 217 -7.20 13.43 3.83
N ASP A 218 -7.00 14.65 4.27
CA ASP A 218 -7.35 15.86 3.54
C ASP A 218 -6.23 16.90 3.68
N ARG A 219 -5.83 17.51 2.56
CA ARG A 219 -4.81 18.56 2.50
C ARG A 219 -3.55 18.28 3.32
N GLY A 220 -3.04 17.07 3.20
CA GLY A 220 -1.79 16.64 3.87
C GLY A 220 -1.91 16.35 5.35
N ARG A 221 -3.11 16.17 5.90
CA ARG A 221 -3.37 15.85 7.30
C ARG A 221 -4.27 14.63 7.43
N ILE A 222 -4.13 13.89 8.53
CA ILE A 222 -5.14 12.91 8.94
C ILE A 222 -6.27 13.70 9.61
N VAL A 223 -7.47 13.58 9.07
CA VAL A 223 -8.67 14.31 9.55
C VAL A 223 -9.69 13.39 10.21
N LEU A 224 -9.60 12.08 9.95
CA LEU A 224 -10.44 11.07 10.56
C LEU A 224 -9.66 9.74 10.57
N GLU A 225 -9.84 8.93 11.63
CA GLU A 225 -9.27 7.60 11.72
C GLU A 225 -10.14 6.68 12.56
N GLY A 226 -10.10 5.38 12.30
CA GLY A 226 -10.85 4.40 13.05
C GLY A 226 -10.91 3.03 12.37
N SER A 227 -11.63 2.10 12.98
CA SER A 227 -11.92 0.82 12.33
C SER A 227 -12.74 1.05 11.05
N SER A 228 -12.64 0.12 10.10
CA SER A 228 -13.40 0.20 8.85
C SER A 228 -14.91 0.32 9.08
N GLU A 229 -15.43 -0.26 10.15
CA GLU A 229 -16.83 -0.13 10.52
C GLU A 229 -17.15 1.28 11.02
N GLN A 230 -16.31 1.86 11.88
CA GLN A 230 -16.46 3.23 12.36
C GLN A 230 -16.41 4.23 11.19
N ILE A 231 -15.42 4.09 10.31
CA ILE A 231 -15.26 4.96 9.15
C ILE A 231 -16.47 4.84 8.20
N ARG A 232 -16.96 3.63 7.94
CA ARG A 232 -18.15 3.40 7.10
C ARG A 232 -19.37 4.15 7.58
N ASN A 233 -19.56 4.24 8.89
CA ASN A 233 -20.73 4.82 9.53
C ASN A 233 -20.51 6.31 9.92
N ASP A 234 -19.34 6.89 9.64
CA ASP A 234 -19.08 8.29 10.00
C ASP A 234 -19.81 9.24 9.03
N PRO A 235 -20.66 10.15 9.56
CA PRO A 235 -21.43 11.08 8.72
C PRO A 235 -20.57 12.07 7.94
N ASN A 236 -19.33 12.31 8.38
CA ASN A 236 -18.41 13.22 7.70
C ASN A 236 -17.69 12.56 6.52
N LEU A 237 -17.68 11.21 6.43
CA LEU A 237 -16.94 10.49 5.40
C LEU A 237 -17.34 10.97 3.99
N VAL A 238 -18.64 11.05 3.72
CA VAL A 238 -19.16 11.50 2.42
C VAL A 238 -18.66 12.92 2.12
N ARG A 239 -18.73 13.83 3.09
CA ARG A 239 -18.29 15.23 2.92
C ARG A 239 -16.77 15.35 2.66
N LEU A 240 -15.97 14.52 3.33
CA LEU A 240 -14.51 14.51 3.20
C LEU A 240 -14.05 13.94 1.86
N LEU A 241 -14.86 13.04 1.26
CA LEU A 241 -14.51 12.34 0.03
C LEU A 241 -15.34 12.78 -1.19
N ALA A 242 -16.41 13.56 -0.99
CA ALA A 242 -17.19 14.14 -2.08
C ALA A 242 -16.32 15.11 -2.90
N PRO A 243 -16.52 15.17 -4.24
CA PRO A 243 -15.75 16.02 -5.15
C PRO A 243 -15.92 17.52 -4.87
#